data_165cf2d9b67579b24321ad9de4b01f09
#
_entry.id   165cf2d9b67579b24321ad9de4b01f09
#
_cell.length_a   1.000
_cell.length_b   1.000
_cell.length_c   1.000
_cell.angle_alpha   90.00
_cell.angle_beta   90.00
_cell.angle_gamma   90.00
#
_symmetry.space_group_name_H-M   'P 1'
#
loop_
_entity.id
_entity.type
_entity.pdbx_description
1 polymer ?
#
loop_
_entity_poly.entity_id
_entity_poly.type
_entity_poly.pdbx_seq_one_letter_code
_entity_poly.pdbx_strand_id
1 'polypeptide(L)'
;MIETENKVYARRCESHVEALRRAVPGCIEKVEWQCEGQLTITVKQDKLPEAVHYLYYERYGWIPVIIGNDERSLCGRYAVYYVISMEGEDPGWVTVRAEVDPAKMTFPSVTPFVPACVWGERELRDMFGLIPEGLPDRRRLVLPDDWPSGLYPLRKDSMDYRFRPAPASDMENYEFLADTKGKETTLVPMGPLHITSDEPGHFRLFVEGETIVDADYRLFYVHRGMEKVAETRLNYDAVTFLADRICGICGCAHSVAYAEAVERAQGIHVPPRAQYIRAIMLEVERLHSHLLNIGLASHYTGFDSGFQQFFRVREKSMDLAEKLSGHRKTYGLNVIGGVRRDILAEQKLSTLTTIHQLRSEVQELVDVLLSTPNFIERTSGIGILDRKIARDFSPVGPLMRGSGYARDVRFDHPFDGYADPDVQKMHAATADTCDAFGRTAVRIQEVYDSIDMIETMLENCPSGPILTTDWEYTPHKYAIGATEAPRGEDVHWAMLGNNQKCYRWRAKAATYSNWPVLRYMFRGNTVGDAALIVGSLDPCYSCTDRVTVTDVAAKRDHVLDKEQFENVWRDKSPLAGEGTMAAPLDEEAL
;
A
#
# COMPACT_ATOMS: atom_id res chain seq x y z
N MET A 1 -29.85 -29.39 -1.01
CA MET A 1 -30.40 -28.04 -1.05
C MET A 1 -30.04 -27.40 0.28
N ILE A 2 -29.02 -26.56 0.30
CA ILE A 2 -28.68 -25.72 1.44
C ILE A 2 -29.13 -24.32 1.02
N GLU A 3 -30.30 -23.92 1.46
CA GLU A 3 -30.72 -22.53 1.43
C GLU A 3 -29.86 -21.77 2.41
N THR A 4 -28.83 -21.10 1.92
CA THR A 4 -28.16 -20.05 2.68
C THR A 4 -29.15 -18.91 2.83
N GLU A 5 -29.46 -18.57 4.08
CA GLU A 5 -30.26 -17.40 4.44
C GLU A 5 -29.67 -16.18 3.71
N ASN A 6 -30.38 -15.73 2.68
CA ASN A 6 -30.10 -14.48 1.97
C ASN A 6 -30.39 -13.33 2.95
N LYS A 7 -29.36 -12.90 3.70
CA LYS A 7 -29.35 -11.52 4.21
C LYS A 7 -29.41 -10.64 2.97
N VAL A 8 -30.50 -9.87 2.85
CA VAL A 8 -30.68 -8.89 1.77
C VAL A 8 -29.67 -7.78 2.04
N TYR A 9 -28.43 -7.99 1.61
CA TYR A 9 -27.48 -6.88 1.47
C TYR A 9 -28.02 -5.96 0.39
N ALA A 10 -27.98 -4.64 0.62
CA ALA A 10 -28.29 -3.70 -0.45
C ALA A 10 -27.42 -4.08 -1.66
N ARG A 11 -28.07 -4.39 -2.79
CA ARG A 11 -27.41 -4.87 -4.02
C ARG A 11 -26.71 -3.72 -4.73
N ARG A 12 -25.71 -3.13 -4.07
CA ARG A 12 -24.81 -2.15 -4.71
C ARG A 12 -24.02 -2.83 -5.81
N CYS A 13 -23.61 -2.08 -6.82
CA CYS A 13 -22.85 -2.53 -7.99
C CYS A 13 -23.65 -3.42 -8.99
N GLU A 14 -24.97 -3.59 -8.84
CA GLU A 14 -25.75 -4.40 -9.77
C GLU A 14 -25.80 -3.78 -11.17
N SER A 15 -25.79 -2.45 -11.27
CA SER A 15 -25.74 -1.72 -12.54
C SER A 15 -24.50 -2.04 -13.37
N HIS A 16 -23.37 -2.27 -12.72
CA HIS A 16 -22.10 -2.64 -13.38
C HIS A 16 -22.15 -4.06 -13.94
N VAL A 17 -22.82 -5.00 -13.25
CA VAL A 17 -23.03 -6.38 -13.74
C VAL A 17 -23.89 -6.36 -15.00
N GLU A 18 -25.00 -5.63 -14.99
CA GLU A 18 -25.89 -5.53 -16.12
C GLU A 18 -25.26 -4.82 -17.32
N ALA A 19 -24.45 -3.78 -17.04
CA ALA A 19 -23.69 -3.09 -18.08
C ALA A 19 -22.63 -4.02 -18.71
N LEU A 20 -21.87 -4.77 -17.89
CA LEU A 20 -20.88 -5.73 -18.36
C LEU A 20 -21.53 -6.85 -19.18
N ARG A 21 -22.68 -7.39 -18.74
CA ARG A 21 -23.43 -8.42 -19.45
C ARG A 21 -23.85 -7.97 -20.86
N ARG A 22 -24.19 -6.71 -21.02
CA ARG A 22 -24.55 -6.11 -22.32
C ARG A 22 -23.33 -5.85 -23.21
N ALA A 23 -22.25 -5.33 -22.61
CA ALA A 23 -21.06 -4.92 -23.37
C ALA A 23 -20.19 -6.11 -23.81
N VAL A 24 -20.10 -7.16 -22.98
CA VAL A 24 -19.31 -8.38 -23.24
C VAL A 24 -20.21 -9.60 -23.10
N PRO A 25 -21.04 -9.92 -24.11
CA PRO A 25 -22.00 -10.99 -24.03
C PRO A 25 -21.35 -12.35 -23.76
N GLY A 26 -21.93 -13.11 -22.82
CA GLY A 26 -21.49 -14.44 -22.47
C GLY A 26 -20.17 -14.53 -21.69
N CYS A 27 -19.64 -13.40 -21.19
CA CYS A 27 -18.44 -13.39 -20.37
C CYS A 27 -18.71 -13.89 -18.94
N ILE A 28 -19.88 -13.59 -18.37
CA ILE A 28 -20.22 -13.88 -16.97
C ILE A 28 -20.65 -15.33 -16.81
N GLU A 29 -19.98 -16.05 -15.91
CA GLU A 29 -20.34 -17.40 -15.50
C GLU A 29 -21.11 -17.40 -14.17
N LYS A 30 -20.71 -16.56 -13.21
CA LYS A 30 -21.30 -16.48 -11.87
C LYS A 30 -21.19 -15.07 -11.31
N VAL A 31 -22.14 -14.67 -10.46
CA VAL A 31 -22.11 -13.42 -9.69
C VAL A 31 -22.40 -13.75 -8.24
N GLU A 32 -21.58 -13.26 -7.32
CA GLU A 32 -21.70 -13.52 -5.89
C GLU A 32 -21.44 -12.24 -5.10
N TRP A 33 -22.34 -11.91 -4.17
CA TRP A 33 -22.11 -10.82 -3.19
C TRP A 33 -21.37 -11.39 -1.98
N GLN A 34 -20.21 -10.83 -1.67
CA GLN A 34 -19.41 -11.24 -0.51
C GLN A 34 -19.94 -10.60 0.78
N CYS A 35 -20.23 -9.31 0.69
CA CYS A 35 -20.85 -8.50 1.72
C CYS A 35 -21.51 -7.27 1.08
N GLU A 36 -22.02 -6.33 1.88
CA GLU A 36 -22.55 -5.08 1.37
C GLU A 36 -21.50 -4.30 0.58
N GLY A 37 -21.83 -3.88 -0.64
CA GLY A 37 -20.96 -3.11 -1.53
C GLY A 37 -19.78 -3.88 -2.11
N GLN A 38 -19.73 -5.22 -1.96
CA GLN A 38 -18.67 -6.05 -2.55
C GLN A 38 -19.24 -7.25 -3.29
N LEU A 39 -18.98 -7.32 -4.58
CA LEU A 39 -19.40 -8.45 -5.40
C LEU A 39 -18.23 -9.03 -6.20
N THR A 40 -18.33 -10.32 -6.52
CA THR A 40 -17.40 -11.03 -7.39
C THR A 40 -18.14 -11.55 -8.62
N ILE A 41 -17.59 -11.22 -9.79
CA ILE A 41 -18.06 -11.70 -11.08
C ILE A 41 -17.04 -12.71 -11.57
N THR A 42 -17.39 -13.99 -11.60
CA THR A 42 -16.57 -15.00 -12.27
C THR A 42 -16.83 -14.93 -13.76
N VAL A 43 -15.75 -14.76 -14.53
CA VAL A 43 -15.80 -14.64 -15.98
C VAL A 43 -15.06 -15.79 -16.66
N LYS A 44 -15.42 -16.08 -17.90
CA LYS A 44 -14.62 -16.96 -18.76
C LYS A 44 -13.21 -16.41 -18.92
N GLN A 45 -12.21 -17.26 -18.81
CA GLN A 45 -10.81 -16.84 -18.83
C GLN A 45 -10.42 -16.05 -20.09
N ASP A 46 -10.92 -16.46 -21.27
CA ASP A 46 -10.68 -15.79 -22.54
C ASP A 46 -11.31 -14.38 -22.64
N LYS A 47 -12.30 -14.09 -21.79
CA LYS A 47 -13.00 -12.81 -21.73
C LYS A 47 -12.50 -11.88 -20.60
N LEU A 48 -11.52 -12.33 -19.83
CA LEU A 48 -10.97 -11.57 -18.71
C LEU A 48 -10.45 -10.17 -19.12
N PRO A 49 -9.63 -10.03 -20.19
CA PRO A 49 -9.14 -8.69 -20.58
C PRO A 49 -10.24 -7.73 -21.01
N GLU A 50 -11.22 -8.23 -21.79
CA GLU A 50 -12.35 -7.41 -22.25
C GLU A 50 -13.21 -6.93 -21.07
N ALA A 51 -13.48 -7.82 -20.09
CA ALA A 51 -14.30 -7.50 -18.93
C ALA A 51 -13.63 -6.44 -18.03
N VAL A 52 -12.33 -6.60 -17.73
CA VAL A 52 -11.59 -5.65 -16.90
C VAL A 52 -11.41 -4.32 -17.62
N HIS A 53 -11.07 -4.32 -18.92
CA HIS A 53 -10.96 -3.12 -19.73
C HIS A 53 -12.26 -2.30 -19.72
N TYR A 54 -13.41 -2.97 -19.95
CA TYR A 54 -14.71 -2.33 -19.96
C TYR A 54 -15.02 -1.65 -18.61
N LEU A 55 -14.86 -2.36 -17.50
CA LEU A 55 -15.12 -1.81 -16.18
C LEU A 55 -14.15 -0.67 -15.83
N TYR A 56 -12.90 -0.77 -16.28
CA TYR A 56 -11.88 0.24 -16.01
C TYR A 56 -12.13 1.52 -16.80
N TYR A 57 -12.19 1.48 -18.13
CA TYR A 57 -12.27 2.68 -18.97
C TYR A 57 -13.72 3.15 -19.21
N GLU A 58 -14.63 2.24 -19.53
CA GLU A 58 -16.00 2.62 -19.92
C GLU A 58 -16.91 2.87 -18.71
N ARG A 59 -16.59 2.22 -17.57
CA ARG A 59 -17.32 2.41 -16.31
C ARG A 59 -16.54 3.25 -15.28
N TYR A 60 -15.41 3.81 -15.69
CA TYR A 60 -14.55 4.67 -14.87
C TYR A 60 -14.07 4.02 -13.56
N GLY A 61 -13.94 2.69 -13.51
CA GLY A 61 -13.39 1.99 -12.38
C GLY A 61 -11.88 2.19 -12.23
N TRP A 62 -11.35 1.88 -11.05
CA TRP A 62 -9.91 1.92 -10.73
C TRP A 62 -9.44 0.56 -10.27
N ILE A 63 -8.17 0.21 -10.52
CA ILE A 63 -7.60 -1.08 -10.09
C ILE A 63 -6.80 -0.89 -8.80
N PRO A 64 -7.39 -1.14 -7.62
CA PRO A 64 -6.67 -1.08 -6.35
C PRO A 64 -5.73 -2.25 -6.14
N VAL A 65 -6.12 -3.48 -6.47
CA VAL A 65 -5.31 -4.67 -6.20
C VAL A 65 -5.63 -5.82 -7.16
N ILE A 66 -4.59 -6.61 -7.46
CA ILE A 66 -4.71 -7.90 -8.15
C ILE A 66 -4.24 -8.99 -7.20
N ILE A 67 -4.99 -10.11 -7.14
CA ILE A 67 -4.75 -11.18 -6.19
C ILE A 67 -4.63 -12.51 -6.95
N GLY A 68 -3.62 -13.30 -6.63
CA GLY A 68 -3.57 -14.72 -6.94
C GLY A 68 -3.98 -15.55 -5.73
N ASN A 69 -4.69 -16.62 -5.96
CA ASN A 69 -5.06 -17.55 -4.92
C ASN A 69 -4.93 -19.01 -5.40
N ASP A 70 -4.32 -19.82 -4.55
CA ASP A 70 -4.22 -21.27 -4.78
C ASP A 70 -5.46 -21.94 -4.19
N GLU A 71 -6.48 -22.13 -5.01
CA GLU A 71 -7.76 -22.75 -4.66
C GLU A 71 -7.84 -24.22 -5.02
N ARG A 72 -6.70 -24.87 -5.31
CA ARG A 72 -6.69 -26.30 -5.69
C ARG A 72 -7.33 -27.21 -4.64
N SER A 73 -7.18 -26.89 -3.37
CA SER A 73 -7.82 -27.62 -2.27
C SER A 73 -9.32 -27.34 -2.12
N LEU A 74 -9.82 -26.25 -2.71
CA LEU A 74 -11.23 -25.83 -2.64
C LEU A 74 -12.02 -26.24 -3.87
N CYS A 75 -11.49 -26.00 -5.07
CA CYS A 75 -12.18 -26.25 -6.33
C CYS A 75 -11.30 -26.90 -7.42
N GLY A 76 -10.06 -27.29 -7.09
CA GLY A 76 -9.14 -27.90 -8.05
C GLY A 76 -8.47 -26.92 -9.02
N ARG A 77 -8.60 -25.62 -8.82
CA ARG A 77 -8.11 -24.56 -9.71
C ARG A 77 -7.23 -23.55 -8.97
N TYR A 78 -6.45 -22.76 -9.72
CA TYR A 78 -5.99 -21.45 -9.25
C TYR A 78 -7.01 -20.40 -9.64
N ALA A 79 -6.99 -19.25 -8.96
CA ALA A 79 -7.83 -18.13 -9.32
C ALA A 79 -7.02 -16.82 -9.35
N VAL A 80 -7.38 -15.94 -10.28
CA VAL A 80 -6.90 -14.57 -10.35
C VAL A 80 -8.08 -13.62 -10.14
N TYR A 81 -7.88 -12.58 -9.35
CA TYR A 81 -8.89 -11.61 -8.98
C TYR A 81 -8.39 -10.20 -9.31
N TYR A 82 -9.14 -9.49 -10.11
CA TYR A 82 -8.95 -8.09 -10.42
C TYR A 82 -10.00 -7.29 -9.67
N VAL A 83 -9.59 -6.63 -8.61
CA VAL A 83 -10.49 -5.78 -7.85
C VAL A 83 -10.61 -4.44 -8.54
N ILE A 84 -11.83 -3.93 -8.69
CA ILE A 84 -12.13 -2.66 -9.31
C ILE A 84 -12.95 -1.84 -8.32
N SER A 85 -12.42 -0.69 -7.93
CA SER A 85 -13.14 0.33 -7.16
C SER A 85 -14.06 1.08 -8.11
N MET A 86 -15.34 1.06 -7.83
CA MET A 86 -16.37 1.77 -8.58
C MET A 86 -16.84 2.95 -7.73
N GLU A 87 -16.83 4.14 -8.33
CA GLU A 87 -17.21 5.39 -7.70
C GLU A 87 -18.49 5.94 -8.36
N GLY A 88 -19.11 6.97 -7.80
CA GLY A 88 -20.25 7.66 -8.40
C GLY A 88 -21.62 7.06 -8.04
N GLU A 89 -22.48 6.80 -9.02
CA GLU A 89 -23.89 6.49 -8.79
C GLU A 89 -24.18 5.14 -8.15
N ASP A 90 -23.30 4.14 -8.33
CA ASP A 90 -23.46 2.79 -7.77
C ASP A 90 -22.12 2.33 -7.19
N PRO A 91 -21.63 3.00 -6.10
CA PRO A 91 -20.29 2.80 -5.59
C PRO A 91 -20.13 1.45 -4.90
N GLY A 92 -18.90 0.92 -4.98
CA GLY A 92 -18.52 -0.32 -4.31
C GLY A 92 -17.34 -1.01 -4.99
N TRP A 93 -17.12 -2.26 -4.62
CA TRP A 93 -15.99 -3.07 -5.08
C TRP A 93 -16.48 -4.19 -5.98
N VAL A 94 -16.14 -4.11 -7.26
CA VAL A 94 -16.42 -5.15 -8.24
C VAL A 94 -15.15 -5.96 -8.47
N THR A 95 -15.18 -7.22 -8.11
CA THR A 95 -14.06 -8.14 -8.35
C THR A 95 -14.32 -9.00 -9.56
N VAL A 96 -13.46 -8.94 -10.57
CA VAL A 96 -13.49 -9.85 -11.73
C VAL A 96 -12.56 -11.04 -11.42
N ARG A 97 -13.14 -12.24 -11.31
CA ARG A 97 -12.44 -13.49 -11.01
C ARG A 97 -12.37 -14.36 -12.25
N ALA A 98 -11.19 -14.93 -12.52
CA ALA A 98 -11.03 -15.96 -13.54
C ALA A 98 -10.30 -17.17 -12.95
N GLU A 99 -10.74 -18.36 -13.35
CA GLU A 99 -10.10 -19.61 -12.96
C GLU A 99 -8.94 -19.96 -13.89
N VAL A 100 -7.86 -20.51 -13.32
CA VAL A 100 -6.68 -20.93 -14.08
C VAL A 100 -6.45 -22.42 -13.89
N ASP A 101 -6.35 -23.14 -15.00
CA ASP A 101 -6.09 -24.58 -15.03
C ASP A 101 -4.69 -24.89 -14.50
N PRO A 102 -4.54 -25.73 -13.45
CA PRO A 102 -3.23 -26.08 -12.90
C PRO A 102 -2.36 -26.88 -13.89
N ALA A 103 -2.93 -27.46 -14.94
CA ALA A 103 -2.15 -28.14 -15.98
C ALA A 103 -1.54 -27.18 -17.00
N LYS A 104 -2.17 -26.00 -17.21
CA LYS A 104 -1.71 -24.99 -18.18
C LYS A 104 -0.95 -23.87 -17.52
N MET A 105 -1.39 -23.43 -16.34
CA MET A 105 -0.81 -22.31 -15.58
C MET A 105 -0.80 -20.97 -16.32
N THR A 106 -1.58 -20.81 -17.40
CA THR A 106 -1.64 -19.61 -18.23
C THR A 106 -3.02 -18.96 -18.20
N PHE A 107 -3.04 -17.63 -18.38
CA PHE A 107 -4.25 -16.84 -18.56
C PHE A 107 -3.93 -15.59 -19.43
N PRO A 108 -4.90 -15.00 -20.14
CA PRO A 108 -4.67 -13.80 -20.94
C PRO A 108 -4.31 -12.60 -20.07
N SER A 109 -3.22 -11.89 -20.42
CA SER A 109 -2.79 -10.67 -19.73
C SER A 109 -3.78 -9.52 -19.98
N VAL A 110 -4.12 -8.80 -18.94
CA VAL A 110 -4.91 -7.55 -18.99
C VAL A 110 -4.02 -6.35 -19.23
N THR A 111 -2.75 -6.41 -18.84
CA THR A 111 -1.78 -5.30 -18.91
C THR A 111 -1.71 -4.58 -20.27
N PRO A 112 -1.78 -5.25 -21.45
CA PRO A 112 -1.76 -4.56 -22.74
C PRO A 112 -2.93 -3.60 -22.95
N PHE A 113 -4.02 -3.81 -22.26
CA PHE A 113 -5.25 -3.02 -22.34
C PHE A 113 -5.41 -2.05 -21.15
N VAL A 114 -4.90 -2.44 -19.97
CA VAL A 114 -4.96 -1.67 -18.73
C VAL A 114 -3.58 -1.68 -18.07
N PRO A 115 -2.72 -0.68 -18.32
CA PRO A 115 -1.35 -0.64 -17.82
C PRO A 115 -1.22 -0.73 -16.29
N ALA A 116 -2.23 -0.30 -15.55
CA ALA A 116 -2.29 -0.43 -14.08
C ALA A 116 -2.09 -1.87 -13.58
N CYS A 117 -2.33 -2.89 -14.42
CA CYS A 117 -2.22 -4.30 -14.06
C CYS A 117 -0.79 -4.84 -14.08
N VAL A 118 0.18 -4.10 -14.62
CA VAL A 118 1.53 -4.62 -14.92
C VAL A 118 2.25 -5.24 -13.71
N TRP A 119 2.23 -4.57 -12.57
CA TRP A 119 2.90 -5.07 -11.37
C TRP A 119 2.17 -6.25 -10.75
N GLY A 120 0.85 -6.21 -10.68
CA GLY A 120 0.05 -7.30 -10.17
C GLY A 120 0.25 -8.59 -10.98
N GLU A 121 0.26 -8.51 -12.30
CA GLU A 121 0.48 -9.68 -13.16
C GLU A 121 1.91 -10.23 -13.08
N ARG A 122 2.93 -9.36 -12.95
CA ARG A 122 4.31 -9.80 -12.67
C ARG A 122 4.40 -10.54 -11.32
N GLU A 123 3.72 -10.04 -10.29
CA GLU A 123 3.68 -10.67 -8.97
C GLU A 123 2.97 -12.03 -9.00
N LEU A 124 1.87 -12.19 -9.76
CA LEU A 124 1.22 -13.48 -9.96
C LEU A 124 2.20 -14.53 -10.54
N ARG A 125 3.04 -14.10 -11.47
CA ARG A 125 4.08 -14.94 -12.04
C ARG A 125 5.12 -15.34 -11.00
N ASP A 126 5.63 -14.40 -10.23
CA ASP A 126 6.66 -14.64 -9.23
C ASP A 126 6.15 -15.53 -8.08
N MET A 127 4.98 -15.23 -7.55
CA MET A 127 4.49 -15.83 -6.32
C MET A 127 3.74 -17.14 -6.52
N PHE A 128 3.11 -17.34 -7.69
CA PHE A 128 2.29 -18.51 -7.99
C PHE A 128 2.75 -19.28 -9.22
N GLY A 129 3.61 -18.71 -10.07
CA GLY A 129 3.96 -19.27 -11.38
C GLY A 129 2.80 -19.25 -12.37
N LEU A 130 1.83 -18.35 -12.16
CA LEU A 130 0.76 -18.10 -13.11
C LEU A 130 1.29 -17.21 -14.22
N ILE A 131 1.16 -17.60 -15.47
CA ILE A 131 1.78 -16.94 -16.62
C ILE A 131 0.73 -16.12 -17.37
N PRO A 132 0.78 -14.76 -17.27
CA PRO A 132 -0.08 -13.89 -18.07
C PRO A 132 0.43 -13.88 -19.52
N GLU A 133 -0.33 -14.46 -20.45
CA GLU A 133 0.01 -14.49 -21.88
C GLU A 133 -0.16 -13.10 -22.50
N GLY A 134 0.91 -12.60 -23.13
CA GLY A 134 0.92 -11.24 -23.69
C GLY A 134 1.42 -10.15 -22.73
N LEU A 135 1.87 -10.50 -21.52
CA LEU A 135 2.46 -9.54 -20.59
C LEU A 135 3.71 -8.87 -21.19
N PRO A 136 3.75 -7.52 -21.31
CA PRO A 136 4.87 -6.80 -21.96
C PRO A 136 6.19 -6.91 -21.20
N ASP A 137 6.13 -6.77 -19.87
CA ASP A 137 7.31 -6.87 -18.99
C ASP A 137 7.27 -8.19 -18.21
N ARG A 138 8.17 -9.11 -18.57
CA ARG A 138 8.25 -10.44 -17.98
C ARG A 138 9.35 -10.60 -16.95
N ARG A 139 10.07 -9.53 -16.61
CA ARG A 139 11.13 -9.55 -15.58
C ARG A 139 10.53 -9.87 -14.21
N ARG A 140 11.33 -10.47 -13.34
CA ARG A 140 10.93 -10.67 -11.93
C ARG A 140 10.63 -9.33 -11.27
N LEU A 141 9.64 -9.30 -10.39
CA LEU A 141 9.27 -8.10 -9.63
C LEU A 141 9.70 -8.22 -8.17
N VAL A 142 9.26 -9.27 -7.50
CA VAL A 142 9.36 -9.44 -6.04
C VAL A 142 10.52 -10.34 -5.64
N LEU A 143 10.66 -11.48 -6.30
CA LEU A 143 11.68 -12.46 -5.93
C LEU A 143 13.07 -12.02 -6.36
N PRO A 144 14.14 -12.33 -5.55
CA PRO A 144 15.50 -12.04 -5.90
C PRO A 144 15.96 -12.83 -7.14
N ASP A 145 17.03 -12.37 -7.80
CA ASP A 145 17.51 -12.94 -9.07
C ASP A 145 18.03 -14.37 -8.92
N ASP A 146 18.55 -14.70 -7.71
CA ASP A 146 19.03 -16.03 -7.35
C ASP A 146 17.93 -16.99 -6.84
N TRP A 147 16.65 -16.59 -6.91
CA TRP A 147 15.56 -17.46 -6.48
C TRP A 147 15.38 -18.64 -7.43
N PRO A 148 15.29 -19.91 -6.91
CA PRO A 148 15.21 -21.10 -7.72
C PRO A 148 13.97 -21.10 -8.64
N SER A 149 14.19 -21.49 -9.89
CA SER A 149 13.10 -21.68 -10.85
C SER A 149 12.16 -22.81 -10.41
N GLY A 150 10.84 -22.61 -10.63
CA GLY A 150 9.83 -23.61 -10.28
C GLY A 150 9.37 -23.59 -8.81
N LEU A 151 10.00 -22.78 -7.95
CA LEU A 151 9.61 -22.60 -6.56
C LEU A 151 8.78 -21.31 -6.40
N TYR A 152 7.52 -21.45 -6.00
CA TYR A 152 6.58 -20.32 -5.92
C TYR A 152 6.05 -20.17 -4.48
N PRO A 153 6.44 -19.11 -3.76
CA PRO A 153 6.25 -19.01 -2.31
C PRO A 153 4.81 -19.11 -1.81
N LEU A 154 3.86 -18.56 -2.58
CA LEU A 154 2.46 -18.48 -2.12
C LEU A 154 1.60 -19.69 -2.55
N ARG A 155 2.17 -20.67 -3.26
CA ARG A 155 1.50 -21.96 -3.41
C ARG A 155 1.41 -22.67 -2.07
N LYS A 156 0.32 -23.43 -1.86
CA LYS A 156 0.08 -24.13 -0.59
C LYS A 156 1.01 -25.32 -0.35
N ASP A 157 1.59 -25.86 -1.41
CA ASP A 157 2.46 -27.05 -1.40
C ASP A 157 3.93 -26.78 -1.77
N SER A 158 4.35 -25.53 -1.90
CA SER A 158 5.60 -25.23 -2.58
C SER A 158 6.84 -25.23 -1.71
N MET A 159 6.76 -24.80 -0.45
CA MET A 159 7.93 -24.68 0.41
C MET A 159 7.59 -24.64 1.90
N ASP A 160 8.54 -25.10 2.70
CA ASP A 160 8.55 -24.81 4.13
C ASP A 160 9.17 -23.43 4.38
N TYR A 161 8.36 -22.50 4.87
CA TYR A 161 8.78 -21.10 5.12
C TYR A 161 9.93 -20.96 6.14
N ARG A 162 10.21 -22.02 6.93
CA ARG A 162 11.29 -22.03 7.92
C ARG A 162 12.67 -22.17 7.30
N PHE A 163 12.74 -22.58 6.05
CA PHE A 163 14.00 -22.79 5.35
C PHE A 163 14.05 -21.91 4.11
N ARG A 164 15.16 -21.17 3.98
CA ARG A 164 15.47 -20.50 2.73
C ARG A 164 15.86 -21.54 1.68
N PRO A 165 15.33 -21.46 0.45
CA PRO A 165 15.82 -22.30 -0.62
C PRO A 165 17.27 -21.97 -0.96
N ALA A 166 18.04 -22.98 -1.37
CA ALA A 166 19.40 -22.74 -1.87
C ALA A 166 19.35 -21.82 -3.09
N PRO A 167 20.27 -20.84 -3.21
CA PRO A 167 20.36 -19.99 -4.37
C PRO A 167 20.47 -20.81 -5.67
N ALA A 168 19.84 -20.34 -6.75
CA ALA A 168 20.00 -20.94 -8.04
C ALA A 168 21.44 -20.81 -8.54
N SER A 169 21.96 -21.85 -9.21
CA SER A 169 23.30 -21.82 -9.83
C SER A 169 23.36 -20.91 -11.07
N ASP A 170 22.20 -20.73 -11.72
CA ASP A 170 21.95 -19.90 -12.89
C ASP A 170 21.12 -18.67 -12.48
N MET A 171 21.77 -17.63 -12.02
CA MET A 171 21.11 -16.39 -11.66
C MET A 171 20.56 -15.68 -12.90
N GLU A 172 19.27 -15.31 -12.87
CA GLU A 172 18.73 -14.35 -13.83
C GLU A 172 19.28 -12.96 -13.48
N ASN A 173 20.15 -12.40 -14.31
CA ASN A 173 20.55 -11.00 -14.16
C ASN A 173 19.36 -10.09 -14.51
N TYR A 174 19.04 -9.18 -13.59
CA TYR A 174 18.00 -8.20 -13.85
C TYR A 174 18.46 -7.21 -14.93
N GLU A 175 17.82 -7.25 -16.08
CA GLU A 175 18.08 -6.33 -17.19
C GLU A 175 17.26 -5.04 -17.01
N PHE A 176 17.95 -3.90 -16.90
CA PHE A 176 17.29 -2.60 -16.90
C PHE A 176 16.95 -2.18 -18.33
N LEU A 177 15.70 -1.85 -18.56
CA LEU A 177 15.15 -1.51 -19.87
C LEU A 177 14.96 0.01 -20.01
N ALA A 178 15.42 0.57 -21.10
CA ALA A 178 15.21 1.98 -21.44
C ALA A 178 14.72 2.16 -22.87
N ASP A 179 13.79 3.10 -23.04
CA ASP A 179 13.41 3.62 -24.36
C ASP A 179 14.14 4.94 -24.62
N THR A 180 15.37 4.83 -25.11
CA THR A 180 16.20 6.00 -25.43
C THR A 180 15.94 6.55 -26.83
N LYS A 181 15.08 5.90 -27.63
CA LYS A 181 14.77 6.29 -29.03
C LYS A 181 16.02 6.47 -29.90
N GLY A 182 17.04 5.66 -29.67
CA GLY A 182 18.30 5.70 -30.43
C GLY A 182 19.25 6.83 -30.04
N LYS A 183 18.99 7.58 -28.98
CA LYS A 183 19.91 8.59 -28.43
C LYS A 183 21.08 7.94 -27.73
N GLU A 184 22.27 8.52 -27.87
CA GLU A 184 23.42 8.17 -27.01
C GLU A 184 23.14 8.73 -25.61
N THR A 185 23.09 7.84 -24.63
CA THR A 185 22.80 8.21 -23.25
C THR A 185 23.90 7.77 -22.31
N THR A 186 24.18 8.59 -21.30
CA THR A 186 25.00 8.22 -20.15
C THR A 186 24.11 7.59 -19.08
N LEU A 187 24.60 6.50 -18.46
CA LEU A 187 23.90 5.85 -17.37
C LEU A 187 24.34 6.43 -16.03
N VAL A 188 23.38 6.93 -15.24
CA VAL A 188 23.59 7.40 -13.88
C VAL A 188 22.86 6.45 -12.90
N PRO A 189 23.57 5.59 -12.15
CA PRO A 189 22.99 4.72 -11.16
C PRO A 189 22.74 5.47 -9.83
N MET A 190 21.59 5.20 -9.19
CA MET A 190 21.25 5.64 -7.83
C MET A 190 20.82 4.43 -7.00
N GLY A 191 21.49 4.18 -5.89
CA GLY A 191 21.19 3.02 -5.04
C GLY A 191 21.95 1.73 -5.43
N PRO A 192 21.62 0.58 -4.83
CA PRO A 192 20.46 0.35 -3.96
C PRO A 192 20.44 1.12 -2.65
N LEU A 193 21.58 1.47 -2.07
CA LEU A 193 21.68 2.35 -0.91
C LEU A 193 22.17 3.73 -1.37
N HIS A 194 21.35 4.74 -1.20
CA HIS A 194 21.64 6.11 -1.60
C HIS A 194 21.14 7.08 -0.54
N ILE A 195 21.92 8.17 -0.30
CA ILE A 195 21.64 9.15 0.75
C ILE A 195 20.28 9.86 0.59
N THR A 196 19.75 9.92 -0.62
CA THR A 196 18.45 10.55 -0.93
C THR A 196 17.29 9.55 -0.89
N SER A 197 17.54 8.30 -0.54
CA SER A 197 16.56 7.24 -0.43
C SER A 197 16.58 6.72 1.00
N ASP A 198 15.49 6.89 1.74
CA ASP A 198 15.38 6.46 3.14
C ASP A 198 15.47 4.94 3.30
N GLU A 199 15.13 4.20 2.23
CA GLU A 199 15.13 2.74 2.17
C GLU A 199 15.71 2.26 0.81
N PRO A 200 16.15 0.99 0.68
CA PRO A 200 16.86 0.52 -0.50
C PRO A 200 16.01 0.48 -1.78
N GLY A 201 16.48 1.14 -2.82
CA GLY A 201 15.93 1.10 -4.17
C GLY A 201 17.02 1.40 -5.19
N HIS A 202 17.10 0.61 -6.26
CA HIS A 202 18.10 0.79 -7.30
C HIS A 202 17.46 1.43 -8.53
N PHE A 203 17.84 2.67 -8.83
CA PHE A 203 17.39 3.43 -9.98
C PHE A 203 18.52 3.56 -10.99
N ARG A 204 18.20 3.48 -12.26
CA ARG A 204 19.10 3.77 -13.38
C ARG A 204 18.48 4.86 -14.24
N LEU A 205 19.13 6.02 -14.24
CA LEU A 205 18.73 7.17 -15.03
C LEU A 205 19.54 7.16 -16.33
N PHE A 206 18.85 7.24 -17.47
CA PHE A 206 19.46 7.33 -18.80
C PHE A 206 19.41 8.80 -19.21
N VAL A 207 20.59 9.42 -19.33
CA VAL A 207 20.74 10.87 -19.40
C VAL A 207 21.39 11.30 -20.72
N GLU A 208 20.85 12.33 -21.35
CA GLU A 208 21.48 13.07 -22.46
C GLU A 208 21.90 14.45 -21.94
N GLY A 209 23.22 14.68 -21.78
CA GLY A 209 23.71 15.83 -21.02
C GLY A 209 23.30 15.74 -19.54
N GLU A 210 22.47 16.66 -19.05
CA GLU A 210 21.91 16.65 -17.70
C GLU A 210 20.45 16.18 -17.66
N THR A 211 19.83 16.05 -18.84
CA THR A 211 18.39 15.72 -18.94
C THR A 211 18.15 14.22 -18.90
N ILE A 212 17.25 13.78 -18.04
CA ILE A 212 16.82 12.39 -17.95
C ILE A 212 15.88 12.10 -19.13
N VAL A 213 16.32 11.21 -20.03
CA VAL A 213 15.55 10.75 -21.19
C VAL A 213 14.60 9.63 -20.78
N ASP A 214 15.08 8.73 -19.95
CA ASP A 214 14.30 7.61 -19.44
C ASP A 214 14.89 7.12 -18.11
N ALA A 215 14.13 6.31 -17.39
CA ALA A 215 14.57 5.68 -16.15
C ALA A 215 13.97 4.28 -16.04
N ASP A 216 14.69 3.41 -15.36
CA ASP A 216 14.17 2.13 -14.91
C ASP A 216 14.69 1.86 -13.49
N TYR A 217 14.02 0.99 -12.74
CA TYR A 217 14.36 0.78 -11.33
C TYR A 217 14.02 -0.64 -10.88
N ARG A 218 14.77 -1.09 -9.89
CA ARG A 218 14.61 -2.34 -9.17
C ARG A 218 14.31 -2.04 -7.72
N LEU A 219 13.24 -2.63 -7.22
CA LEU A 219 12.79 -2.52 -5.83
C LEU A 219 12.74 -3.92 -5.19
N PHE A 220 12.01 -4.06 -4.10
CA PHE A 220 11.79 -5.31 -3.37
C PHE A 220 13.05 -5.87 -2.68
N TYR A 221 14.05 -5.02 -2.40
CA TYR A 221 15.22 -5.39 -1.60
C TYR A 221 14.88 -5.73 -0.14
N VAL A 222 13.76 -5.22 0.35
CA VAL A 222 13.29 -5.40 1.74
C VAL A 222 12.06 -6.32 1.85
N HIS A 223 11.93 -7.34 0.98
CA HIS A 223 10.81 -8.29 0.99
C HIS A 223 10.89 -9.26 2.19
N ARG A 224 9.91 -9.25 3.09
CA ARG A 224 9.87 -10.05 4.33
C ARG A 224 8.98 -11.29 4.30
N GLY A 225 8.24 -11.54 3.21
CA GLY A 225 7.35 -12.70 3.06
C GLY A 225 6.16 -12.71 4.02
N MET A 226 5.66 -11.53 4.44
CA MET A 226 4.63 -11.40 5.48
C MET A 226 3.34 -12.14 5.15
N GLU A 227 2.92 -12.15 3.88
CA GLU A 227 1.74 -12.89 3.43
C GLU A 227 1.89 -14.40 3.69
N LYS A 228 3.06 -14.98 3.41
CA LYS A 228 3.34 -16.40 3.70
C LYS A 228 3.36 -16.70 5.18
N VAL A 229 3.91 -15.80 6.00
CA VAL A 229 3.92 -15.93 7.48
C VAL A 229 2.49 -15.90 8.02
N ALA A 230 1.65 -14.98 7.53
CA ALA A 230 0.24 -14.92 7.92
C ALA A 230 -0.52 -16.21 7.59
N GLU A 231 -0.29 -16.78 6.39
CA GLU A 231 -0.97 -17.99 5.93
C GLU A 231 -0.51 -19.28 6.63
N THR A 232 0.71 -19.31 7.17
CA THR A 232 1.32 -20.55 7.69
C THR A 232 1.49 -20.56 9.21
N ARG A 233 1.91 -19.45 9.81
CA ARG A 233 2.34 -19.40 11.20
C ARG A 233 1.30 -18.83 12.15
N LEU A 234 0.58 -17.77 11.71
CA LEU A 234 -0.28 -16.99 12.59
C LEU A 234 -1.74 -17.45 12.50
N ASN A 235 -2.49 -17.17 13.56
CA ASN A 235 -3.95 -17.15 13.49
C ASN A 235 -4.41 -15.77 12.96
N TYR A 236 -5.69 -15.67 12.59
CA TYR A 236 -6.23 -14.44 11.98
C TYR A 236 -6.12 -13.22 12.91
N ASP A 237 -6.22 -13.36 14.23
CA ASP A 237 -6.07 -12.25 15.19
C ASP A 237 -4.64 -11.71 15.21
N ALA A 238 -3.64 -12.61 15.23
CA ALA A 238 -2.23 -12.24 15.24
C ALA A 238 -1.80 -11.55 13.94
N VAL A 239 -2.49 -11.79 12.82
CA VAL A 239 -2.22 -11.09 11.55
C VAL A 239 -2.54 -9.60 11.66
N THR A 240 -3.47 -9.16 12.51
CA THR A 240 -3.71 -7.73 12.76
C THR A 240 -2.43 -7.03 13.26
N PHE A 241 -1.73 -7.68 14.20
CA PHE A 241 -0.46 -7.16 14.72
C PHE A 241 0.70 -7.29 13.72
N LEU A 242 0.66 -8.28 12.82
CA LEU A 242 1.60 -8.37 11.71
C LEU A 242 1.37 -7.23 10.71
N ALA A 243 0.12 -6.89 10.41
CA ALA A 243 -0.26 -5.79 9.53
C ALA A 243 0.29 -4.44 10.02
N ASP A 244 0.18 -4.12 11.30
CA ASP A 244 0.82 -2.94 11.91
C ASP A 244 2.32 -2.85 11.60
N ARG A 245 3.03 -4.00 11.49
CA ARG A 245 4.48 -4.08 11.29
C ARG A 245 4.90 -4.09 9.83
N ILE A 246 3.96 -3.95 8.91
CA ILE A 246 4.30 -3.72 7.49
C ILE A 246 5.09 -2.42 7.37
N CYS A 247 4.68 -1.36 8.09
CA CYS A 247 5.27 -0.05 7.99
C CYS A 247 5.43 0.64 9.34
N GLY A 248 6.52 1.37 9.51
CA GLY A 248 6.75 2.25 10.67
C GLY A 248 6.05 3.61 10.58
N ILE A 249 5.34 3.91 9.47
CA ILE A 249 4.68 5.19 9.24
C ILE A 249 3.16 5.03 9.13
N CYS A 250 2.66 4.01 8.40
CA CYS A 250 1.24 3.77 8.16
C CYS A 250 0.75 2.42 8.72
N GLY A 251 1.22 2.03 9.89
CA GLY A 251 0.86 0.75 10.51
C GLY A 251 -0.61 0.67 10.90
N CYS A 252 -1.19 1.77 11.39
CA CYS A 252 -2.60 1.84 11.73
C CYS A 252 -3.49 1.59 10.51
N ALA A 253 -3.17 2.21 9.36
CA ALA A 253 -3.91 1.99 8.11
C ALA A 253 -3.93 0.52 7.71
N HIS A 254 -2.77 -0.16 7.72
CA HIS A 254 -2.69 -1.59 7.41
C HIS A 254 -3.49 -2.47 8.38
N SER A 255 -3.43 -2.19 9.69
CA SER A 255 -4.16 -3.00 10.66
C SER A 255 -5.67 -2.78 10.61
N VAL A 256 -6.13 -1.55 10.34
CA VAL A 256 -7.55 -1.26 10.11
C VAL A 256 -8.04 -1.94 8.83
N ALA A 257 -7.31 -1.80 7.71
CA ALA A 257 -7.69 -2.45 6.45
C ALA A 257 -7.78 -3.98 6.57
N TYR A 258 -6.85 -4.61 7.30
CA TYR A 258 -6.92 -6.04 7.56
C TYR A 258 -8.11 -6.42 8.46
N ALA A 259 -8.30 -5.70 9.57
CA ALA A 259 -9.40 -5.97 10.50
C ALA A 259 -10.76 -5.82 9.78
N GLU A 260 -10.93 -4.75 9.00
CA GLU A 260 -12.13 -4.51 8.19
C GLU A 260 -12.38 -5.64 7.17
N ALA A 261 -11.34 -6.14 6.49
CA ALA A 261 -11.49 -7.27 5.57
C ALA A 261 -12.05 -8.52 6.27
N VAL A 262 -11.56 -8.82 7.47
CA VAL A 262 -12.05 -9.96 8.26
C VAL A 262 -13.46 -9.69 8.79
N GLU A 263 -13.71 -8.51 9.32
CA GLU A 263 -15.01 -8.10 9.87
C GLU A 263 -16.11 -8.16 8.80
N ARG A 264 -15.85 -7.62 7.60
CA ARG A 264 -16.77 -7.72 6.47
C ARG A 264 -17.00 -9.16 6.02
N ALA A 265 -15.93 -9.97 5.93
CA ALA A 265 -16.05 -11.38 5.55
C ALA A 265 -16.88 -12.20 6.55
N GLN A 266 -16.81 -11.87 7.84
CA GLN A 266 -17.51 -12.59 8.91
C GLN A 266 -18.84 -11.94 9.30
N GLY A 267 -19.15 -10.75 8.80
CA GLY A 267 -20.34 -9.98 9.18
C GLY A 267 -20.29 -9.48 10.63
N ILE A 268 -19.11 -9.13 11.11
CA ILE A 268 -18.88 -8.60 12.45
C ILE A 268 -19.29 -7.13 12.48
N HIS A 269 -20.12 -6.76 13.45
CA HIS A 269 -20.51 -5.37 13.68
C HIS A 269 -19.61 -4.71 14.70
N VAL A 270 -18.72 -3.83 14.22
CA VAL A 270 -17.85 -3.04 15.07
C VAL A 270 -18.65 -1.97 15.80
N PRO A 271 -18.49 -1.79 17.12
CA PRO A 271 -19.20 -0.75 17.86
C PRO A 271 -18.89 0.66 17.31
N PRO A 272 -19.88 1.55 17.19
CA PRO A 272 -19.69 2.90 16.64
C PRO A 272 -18.56 3.68 17.31
N ARG A 273 -18.41 3.58 18.65
CA ARG A 273 -17.32 4.23 19.36
C ARG A 273 -15.94 3.77 18.89
N ALA A 274 -15.77 2.47 18.64
CA ALA A 274 -14.51 1.92 18.12
C ALA A 274 -14.22 2.42 16.70
N GLN A 275 -15.24 2.56 15.86
CA GLN A 275 -15.11 3.10 14.51
C GLN A 275 -14.57 4.54 14.53
N TYR A 276 -15.08 5.40 15.42
CA TYR A 276 -14.58 6.76 15.59
C TYR A 276 -13.13 6.77 16.08
N ILE A 277 -12.78 5.92 17.05
CA ILE A 277 -11.41 5.83 17.57
C ILE A 277 -10.43 5.41 16.47
N ARG A 278 -10.78 4.43 15.63
CA ARG A 278 -9.95 4.02 14.48
C ARG A 278 -9.72 5.18 13.52
N ALA A 279 -10.77 5.89 13.12
CA ALA A 279 -10.67 7.02 12.20
C ALA A 279 -9.85 8.18 12.78
N ILE A 280 -10.02 8.53 14.05
CA ILE A 280 -9.19 9.52 14.74
C ILE A 280 -7.70 9.11 14.68
N MET A 281 -7.39 7.84 14.94
CA MET A 281 -6.01 7.37 14.91
C MET A 281 -5.41 7.33 13.51
N LEU A 282 -6.21 7.08 12.47
CA LEU A 282 -5.78 7.18 11.07
C LEU A 282 -5.42 8.62 10.71
N GLU A 283 -6.17 9.61 11.19
CA GLU A 283 -5.84 11.02 10.95
C GLU A 283 -4.63 11.49 11.79
N VAL A 284 -4.45 10.99 13.01
CA VAL A 284 -3.21 11.21 13.78
C VAL A 284 -1.99 10.63 13.04
N GLU A 285 -2.14 9.46 12.43
CA GLU A 285 -1.11 8.83 11.59
C GLU A 285 -0.83 9.66 10.33
N ARG A 286 -1.86 10.23 9.70
CA ARG A 286 -1.71 11.14 8.55
C ARG A 286 -0.93 12.38 8.90
N LEU A 287 -1.24 13.02 10.02
CA LEU A 287 -0.51 14.22 10.50
C LEU A 287 1.00 13.98 10.58
N HIS A 288 1.42 12.91 11.27
CA HIS A 288 2.85 12.64 11.41
C HIS A 288 3.54 12.29 10.08
N SER A 289 2.82 11.65 9.16
CA SER A 289 3.35 11.26 7.86
C SER A 289 3.49 12.46 6.91
N HIS A 290 2.47 13.31 6.83
CA HIS A 290 2.54 14.49 5.96
C HIS A 290 3.56 15.51 6.44
N LEU A 291 3.65 15.76 7.76
CA LEU A 291 4.68 16.62 8.31
C LEU A 291 6.10 16.09 8.05
N LEU A 292 6.30 14.78 8.04
CA LEU A 292 7.54 14.14 7.60
C LEU A 292 7.85 14.47 6.14
N ASN A 293 6.90 14.25 5.23
CA ASN A 293 7.12 14.45 3.80
C ASN A 293 7.32 15.93 3.43
N ILE A 294 6.56 16.85 4.02
CA ILE A 294 6.74 18.31 3.81
C ILE A 294 8.11 18.74 4.30
N GLY A 295 8.57 18.21 5.43
CA GLY A 295 9.92 18.45 5.94
C GLY A 295 10.99 17.92 4.97
N LEU A 296 10.85 16.71 4.45
CA LEU A 296 11.77 16.15 3.46
C LEU A 296 11.76 16.95 2.15
N ALA A 297 10.61 17.41 1.67
CA ALA A 297 10.53 18.29 0.49
C ALA A 297 11.33 19.59 0.71
N SER A 298 11.28 20.16 1.93
CA SER A 298 12.14 21.31 2.30
C SER A 298 13.62 20.96 2.20
N HIS A 299 14.03 19.79 2.69
CA HIS A 299 15.42 19.32 2.62
C HIS A 299 15.89 19.14 1.16
N TYR A 300 15.12 18.47 0.32
CA TYR A 300 15.47 18.25 -1.10
C TYR A 300 15.58 19.53 -1.92
N THR A 301 14.95 20.61 -1.46
CA THR A 301 15.06 21.94 -2.07
C THR A 301 16.15 22.82 -1.45
N GLY A 302 16.91 22.29 -0.47
CA GLY A 302 18.00 23.00 0.22
C GLY A 302 17.52 23.92 1.34
N PHE A 303 16.29 23.77 1.84
CA PHE A 303 15.76 24.52 2.97
C PHE A 303 15.81 23.69 4.26
N ASP A 304 17.03 23.41 4.74
CA ASP A 304 17.26 22.56 5.92
C ASP A 304 16.66 23.11 7.23
N SER A 305 16.56 24.42 7.38
CA SER A 305 15.88 25.00 8.54
C SER A 305 14.40 24.64 8.57
N GLY A 306 13.73 24.64 7.43
CA GLY A 306 12.35 24.18 7.28
C GLY A 306 12.22 22.71 7.65
N PHE A 307 13.10 21.85 7.11
CA PHE A 307 13.17 20.43 7.47
C PHE A 307 13.22 20.22 8.99
N GLN A 308 14.15 20.86 9.69
CA GLN A 308 14.30 20.77 11.15
C GLN A 308 13.03 21.18 11.90
N GLN A 309 12.39 22.28 11.47
CA GLN A 309 11.19 22.79 12.14
C GLN A 309 9.96 21.90 11.89
N PHE A 310 9.75 21.37 10.67
CA PHE A 310 8.67 20.41 10.41
C PHE A 310 8.85 19.13 11.24
N PHE A 311 10.08 18.65 11.41
CA PHE A 311 10.37 17.50 12.28
C PHE A 311 10.08 17.82 13.76
N ARG A 312 10.41 19.02 14.24
CA ARG A 312 10.06 19.46 15.59
C ARG A 312 8.55 19.47 15.82
N VAL A 313 7.79 20.04 14.89
CA VAL A 313 6.32 20.12 15.01
C VAL A 313 5.68 18.74 14.89
N ARG A 314 6.23 17.88 14.04
CA ARG A 314 5.83 16.47 13.88
C ARG A 314 5.87 15.70 15.20
N GLU A 315 6.80 15.99 16.11
CA GLU A 315 6.88 15.31 17.42
C GLU A 315 5.58 15.43 18.22
N LYS A 316 4.84 16.55 18.10
CA LYS A 316 3.53 16.69 18.76
C LYS A 316 2.52 15.63 18.28
N SER A 317 2.53 15.28 16.99
CA SER A 317 1.67 14.21 16.47
C SER A 317 2.11 12.82 16.94
N MET A 318 3.41 12.63 17.15
CA MET A 318 3.97 11.37 17.68
C MET A 318 3.64 11.21 19.18
N ASP A 319 3.71 12.28 19.96
CA ASP A 319 3.31 12.30 21.38
C ASP A 319 1.81 12.05 21.52
N LEU A 320 1.01 12.62 20.60
CA LEU A 320 -0.43 12.39 20.55
C LEU A 320 -0.74 10.91 20.23
N ALA A 321 -0.05 10.31 19.28
CA ALA A 321 -0.17 8.90 18.96
C ALA A 321 0.14 8.01 20.17
N GLU A 322 1.22 8.27 20.88
CA GLU A 322 1.61 7.54 22.10
C GLU A 322 0.56 7.69 23.20
N LYS A 323 0.04 8.88 23.40
CA LYS A 323 -0.98 9.17 24.41
C LYS A 323 -2.28 8.41 24.17
N LEU A 324 -2.72 8.30 22.92
CA LEU A 324 -3.98 7.65 22.56
C LEU A 324 -3.84 6.14 22.39
N SER A 325 -2.79 5.67 21.72
CA SER A 325 -2.58 4.24 21.44
C SER A 325 -1.68 3.52 22.43
N GLY A 326 -0.83 4.27 23.15
CA GLY A 326 0.24 3.73 24.00
C GLY A 326 1.53 3.43 23.26
N HIS A 327 1.63 3.82 21.97
CA HIS A 327 2.81 3.64 21.17
C HIS A 327 2.98 4.78 20.15
N ARG A 328 4.19 5.36 20.04
CA ARG A 328 4.49 6.48 19.13
C ARG A 328 4.18 6.19 17.64
N LYS A 329 4.19 4.91 17.26
CA LYS A 329 3.92 4.41 15.90
C LYS A 329 2.49 3.91 15.70
N THR A 330 1.54 4.25 16.59
CA THR A 330 0.12 3.81 16.52
C THR A 330 -0.12 2.30 16.60
N TYR A 331 0.91 1.51 16.94
CA TYR A 331 0.84 0.04 16.94
C TYR A 331 -0.02 -0.56 18.05
N GLY A 332 -0.66 -1.68 17.74
CA GLY A 332 -1.33 -2.53 18.73
C GLY A 332 -2.65 -1.96 19.24
N LEU A 333 -3.25 -0.99 18.59
CA LEU A 333 -4.56 -0.45 18.95
C LEU A 333 -5.70 -1.29 18.36
N ASN A 334 -5.63 -1.59 17.07
CA ASN A 334 -6.70 -2.23 16.33
C ASN A 334 -6.73 -3.74 16.58
N VAL A 335 -7.93 -4.28 16.72
CA VAL A 335 -8.23 -5.71 16.79
C VAL A 335 -9.50 -5.97 15.99
N ILE A 336 -9.71 -7.23 15.61
CA ILE A 336 -10.97 -7.63 14.96
C ILE A 336 -12.13 -7.43 15.92
N GLY A 337 -13.15 -6.72 15.48
CA GLY A 337 -14.33 -6.36 16.28
C GLY A 337 -14.19 -5.03 17.03
N GLY A 338 -13.07 -4.27 16.90
CA GLY A 338 -12.93 -2.97 17.53
C GLY A 338 -11.51 -2.54 17.84
N VAL A 339 -11.32 -1.94 19.02
CA VAL A 339 -10.04 -1.41 19.50
C VAL A 339 -9.74 -1.85 20.93
N ARG A 340 -8.46 -1.85 21.31
CA ARG A 340 -7.99 -2.27 22.64
C ARG A 340 -7.98 -1.17 23.69
N ARG A 341 -8.04 0.09 23.27
CA ARG A 341 -7.98 1.26 24.17
C ARG A 341 -9.07 2.25 23.81
N ASP A 342 -9.64 2.86 24.85
CA ASP A 342 -10.62 3.93 24.73
C ASP A 342 -9.95 5.30 24.81
N ILE A 343 -10.61 6.32 24.30
CA ILE A 343 -10.23 7.73 24.47
C ILE A 343 -11.00 8.29 25.67
N LEU A 344 -10.29 8.57 26.76
CA LEU A 344 -10.87 9.10 27.98
C LEU A 344 -11.16 10.61 27.82
N ALA A 345 -12.05 11.15 28.67
CA ALA A 345 -12.45 12.57 28.62
C ALA A 345 -11.26 13.54 28.76
N GLU A 346 -10.30 13.24 29.64
CA GLU A 346 -9.08 14.02 29.80
C GLU A 346 -8.17 13.95 28.57
N GLN A 347 -8.10 12.80 27.92
CA GLN A 347 -7.36 12.61 26.67
C GLN A 347 -8.02 13.39 25.53
N LYS A 348 -9.36 13.41 25.45
CA LYS A 348 -10.10 14.22 24.49
C LYS A 348 -9.73 15.71 24.60
N LEU A 349 -9.81 16.30 25.82
CA LEU A 349 -9.48 17.70 26.03
C LEU A 349 -8.03 18.03 25.68
N SER A 350 -7.10 17.18 26.10
CA SER A 350 -5.69 17.39 25.79
C SER A 350 -5.35 17.17 24.30
N THR A 351 -6.09 16.30 23.60
CA THR A 351 -5.96 16.13 22.15
C THR A 351 -6.38 17.39 21.42
N LEU A 352 -7.55 17.96 21.74
CA LEU A 352 -8.02 19.22 21.18
C LEU A 352 -7.00 20.36 21.39
N THR A 353 -6.45 20.48 22.60
CA THR A 353 -5.40 21.47 22.87
C THR A 353 -4.17 21.27 22.01
N THR A 354 -3.72 20.01 21.83
CA THR A 354 -2.52 19.69 21.05
C THR A 354 -2.73 19.95 19.56
N ILE A 355 -3.87 19.57 18.99
CA ILE A 355 -4.14 19.78 17.55
C ILE A 355 -4.30 21.27 17.21
N HIS A 356 -4.88 22.08 18.10
CA HIS A 356 -4.97 23.53 17.90
C HIS A 356 -3.58 24.21 17.94
N GLN A 357 -2.70 23.79 18.85
CA GLN A 357 -1.31 24.25 18.87
C GLN A 357 -0.56 23.81 17.61
N LEU A 358 -0.75 22.56 17.20
CA LEU A 358 -0.15 22.02 15.98
C LEU A 358 -0.59 22.81 14.75
N ARG A 359 -1.89 23.14 14.64
CA ARG A 359 -2.43 23.97 13.55
C ARG A 359 -1.71 25.32 13.46
N SER A 360 -1.56 26.01 14.59
CA SER A 360 -0.90 27.34 14.62
C SER A 360 0.57 27.24 14.19
N GLU A 361 1.32 26.28 14.72
CA GLU A 361 2.73 26.10 14.39
C GLU A 361 2.92 25.65 12.92
N VAL A 362 2.04 24.80 12.41
CA VAL A 362 2.05 24.40 10.98
C VAL A 362 1.78 25.60 10.09
N GLN A 363 0.81 26.47 10.44
CA GLN A 363 0.51 27.67 9.66
C GLN A 363 1.74 28.58 9.54
N GLU A 364 2.43 28.85 10.66
CA GLU A 364 3.65 29.66 10.66
C GLU A 364 4.74 29.05 9.74
N LEU A 365 4.93 27.73 9.79
CA LEU A 365 5.92 27.06 8.96
C LEU A 365 5.53 27.03 7.48
N VAL A 366 4.25 26.84 7.16
CA VAL A 366 3.74 26.89 5.79
C VAL A 366 3.90 28.29 5.20
N ASP A 367 3.60 29.33 5.96
CA ASP A 367 3.77 30.72 5.50
C ASP A 367 5.25 31.02 5.17
N VAL A 368 6.19 30.53 5.99
CA VAL A 368 7.63 30.63 5.72
C VAL A 368 8.02 29.82 4.50
N LEU A 369 7.54 28.59 4.38
CA LEU A 369 7.83 27.68 3.26
C LEU A 369 7.37 28.28 1.92
N LEU A 370 6.13 28.77 1.86
CA LEU A 370 5.54 29.35 0.66
C LEU A 370 6.09 30.74 0.32
N SER A 371 6.71 31.43 1.29
CA SER A 371 7.45 32.67 1.05
C SER A 371 8.91 32.45 0.63
N THR A 372 9.39 31.19 0.59
CA THR A 372 10.76 30.84 0.22
C THR A 372 10.85 30.63 -1.30
N PRO A 373 11.44 31.56 -2.09
CA PRO A 373 11.44 31.47 -3.56
C PRO A 373 12.09 30.18 -4.08
N ASN A 374 13.21 29.77 -3.47
CA ASN A 374 13.92 28.55 -3.86
C ASN A 374 13.04 27.29 -3.74
N PHE A 375 12.18 27.20 -2.72
CA PHE A 375 11.25 26.09 -2.59
C PHE A 375 10.25 26.04 -3.74
N ILE A 376 9.64 27.19 -4.07
CA ILE A 376 8.67 27.30 -5.15
C ILE A 376 9.30 26.97 -6.50
N GLU A 377 10.46 27.58 -6.81
CA GLU A 377 11.18 27.37 -8.07
C GLU A 377 11.64 25.91 -8.26
N ARG A 378 12.10 25.27 -7.18
CA ARG A 378 12.59 23.88 -7.22
C ARG A 378 11.50 22.83 -7.24
N THR A 379 10.26 23.17 -6.90
CA THR A 379 9.13 22.21 -6.86
C THR A 379 8.17 22.38 -8.02
N SER A 380 8.08 23.59 -8.59
CA SER A 380 7.17 23.90 -9.70
C SER A 380 7.69 23.36 -11.03
N GLY A 381 6.85 22.64 -11.76
CA GLY A 381 7.17 22.02 -13.03
C GLY A 381 8.10 20.80 -12.96
N ILE A 382 8.44 20.34 -11.77
CA ILE A 382 9.35 19.21 -11.54
C ILE A 382 8.55 17.92 -11.26
N GLY A 383 8.93 16.84 -11.93
CA GLY A 383 8.31 15.52 -11.76
C GLY A 383 6.83 15.51 -12.15
N ILE A 384 6.50 16.07 -13.30
CA ILE A 384 5.12 16.16 -13.79
C ILE A 384 4.55 14.75 -14.00
N LEU A 385 3.40 14.50 -13.41
CA LEU A 385 2.57 13.31 -13.67
C LEU A 385 1.36 13.72 -14.53
N ASP A 386 1.47 13.48 -15.82
CA ASP A 386 0.39 13.76 -16.78
C ASP A 386 -0.90 13.01 -16.40
N ARG A 387 -2.06 13.67 -16.56
CA ARG A 387 -3.37 13.12 -16.23
C ARG A 387 -3.70 11.81 -16.95
N LYS A 388 -3.26 11.69 -18.22
CA LYS A 388 -3.49 10.46 -18.97
C LYS A 388 -2.67 9.30 -18.38
N ILE A 389 -1.40 9.52 -18.06
CA ILE A 389 -0.55 8.53 -17.38
C ILE A 389 -1.13 8.18 -16.02
N ALA A 390 -1.60 9.17 -15.24
CA ALA A 390 -2.26 8.92 -13.96
C ALA A 390 -3.52 8.04 -14.14
N ARG A 391 -4.33 8.29 -15.19
CA ARG A 391 -5.51 7.46 -15.48
C ARG A 391 -5.13 6.04 -15.90
N ASP A 392 -4.13 5.88 -16.75
CA ASP A 392 -3.72 4.60 -17.32
C ASP A 392 -3.09 3.66 -16.27
N PHE A 393 -2.39 4.22 -15.25
CA PHE A 393 -1.67 3.46 -14.23
C PHE A 393 -2.35 3.41 -12.85
N SER A 394 -3.39 4.19 -12.62
CA SER A 394 -4.15 4.21 -11.34
C SER A 394 -3.28 4.40 -10.08
N PRO A 395 -2.38 5.41 -10.02
CA PRO A 395 -1.74 5.77 -8.76
C PRO A 395 -2.78 6.26 -7.76
N VAL A 396 -2.40 6.41 -6.50
CA VAL A 396 -3.33 6.71 -5.41
C VAL A 396 -2.81 7.87 -4.52
N GLY A 397 -3.69 8.41 -3.70
CA GLY A 397 -3.36 9.40 -2.68
C GLY A 397 -2.93 10.77 -3.24
N PRO A 398 -2.07 11.51 -2.50
CA PRO A 398 -1.60 12.83 -2.91
C PRO A 398 -0.94 12.86 -4.30
N LEU A 399 -0.38 11.75 -4.77
CA LEU A 399 0.17 11.62 -6.10
C LEU A 399 -0.92 11.79 -7.19
N MET A 400 -2.05 11.12 -7.00
CA MET A 400 -3.20 11.20 -7.89
C MET A 400 -3.93 12.53 -7.75
N ARG A 401 -4.15 12.98 -6.50
CA ARG A 401 -4.83 14.24 -6.19
C ARG A 401 -4.04 15.46 -6.64
N GLY A 402 -2.70 15.40 -6.63
CA GLY A 402 -1.83 16.42 -7.21
C GLY A 402 -1.92 16.52 -8.74
N SER A 403 -2.58 15.57 -9.40
CA SER A 403 -2.88 15.57 -10.84
C SER A 403 -4.38 15.85 -11.14
N GLY A 404 -5.12 16.39 -10.17
CA GLY A 404 -6.50 16.86 -10.33
C GLY A 404 -7.59 15.79 -10.25
N TYR A 405 -7.30 14.59 -9.72
CA TYR A 405 -8.31 13.58 -9.47
C TYR A 405 -8.67 13.55 -7.98
N ALA A 406 -9.92 13.85 -7.65
CA ALA A 406 -10.43 13.93 -6.28
C ALA A 406 -10.75 12.54 -5.67
N ARG A 407 -9.84 11.57 -5.88
CA ARG A 407 -10.02 10.19 -5.44
C ARG A 407 -9.48 9.98 -4.03
N ASP A 408 -10.35 9.53 -3.10
CA ASP A 408 -10.02 9.34 -1.70
C ASP A 408 -11.02 8.35 -1.05
N VAL A 409 -10.53 7.26 -0.49
CA VAL A 409 -11.36 6.20 0.10
C VAL A 409 -12.26 6.71 1.22
N ARG A 410 -11.84 7.75 1.96
CA ARG A 410 -12.62 8.36 3.05
C ARG A 410 -13.96 8.95 2.56
N PHE A 411 -14.01 9.37 1.30
CA PHE A 411 -15.19 9.98 0.68
C PHE A 411 -15.85 9.07 -0.35
N ASP A 412 -15.07 8.30 -1.12
CA ASP A 412 -15.60 7.43 -2.19
C ASP A 412 -16.22 6.14 -1.62
N HIS A 413 -15.63 5.61 -0.56
CA HIS A 413 -16.07 4.39 0.14
C HIS A 413 -16.02 4.60 1.66
N PRO A 414 -16.85 5.48 2.23
CA PRO A 414 -16.78 5.83 3.65
C PRO A 414 -16.85 4.60 4.57
N PHE A 415 -15.92 4.55 5.52
CA PHE A 415 -15.78 3.47 6.48
C PHE A 415 -15.54 4.04 7.88
N ASP A 416 -15.79 3.25 8.93
CA ASP A 416 -15.59 3.63 10.32
C ASP A 416 -16.15 5.06 10.63
N GLY A 417 -15.40 5.90 11.37
CA GLY A 417 -15.79 7.27 11.69
C GLY A 417 -15.87 8.24 10.51
N TYR A 418 -15.32 7.86 9.35
CA TYR A 418 -15.45 8.68 8.13
C TYR A 418 -16.88 8.68 7.55
N ALA A 419 -17.71 7.74 7.95
CA ALA A 419 -19.14 7.74 7.60
C ALA A 419 -19.96 8.81 8.36
N ASP A 420 -19.35 9.57 9.27
CA ASP A 420 -19.99 10.68 9.97
C ASP A 420 -20.48 11.74 8.98
N PRO A 421 -21.76 12.19 9.08
CA PRO A 421 -22.33 13.17 8.16
C PRO A 421 -21.59 14.52 8.12
N ASP A 422 -20.95 14.94 9.20
CA ASP A 422 -20.19 16.20 9.25
C ASP A 422 -18.82 16.04 8.59
N VAL A 423 -18.18 14.88 8.72
CA VAL A 423 -16.97 14.53 7.99
C VAL A 423 -17.23 14.44 6.49
N GLN A 424 -18.38 13.87 6.08
CA GLN A 424 -18.77 13.75 4.68
C GLN A 424 -19.12 15.08 3.98
N LYS A 425 -19.20 16.20 4.71
CA LYS A 425 -19.28 17.55 4.13
C LYS A 425 -17.92 18.08 3.66
N MET A 426 -16.84 17.48 4.10
CA MET A 426 -15.48 17.80 3.65
C MET A 426 -15.24 17.15 2.28
N HIS A 427 -14.19 17.56 1.60
CA HIS A 427 -13.84 17.06 0.26
C HIS A 427 -12.35 16.73 0.18
N ALA A 428 -12.00 15.81 -0.71
CA ALA A 428 -10.61 15.47 -0.97
C ALA A 428 -9.84 16.69 -1.49
N ALA A 429 -8.72 17.00 -0.88
CA ALA A 429 -7.80 18.05 -1.33
C ALA A 429 -7.22 17.71 -2.71
N THR A 430 -7.24 18.65 -3.66
CA THR A 430 -6.69 18.45 -5.01
C THR A 430 -5.84 19.62 -5.46
N ALA A 431 -4.94 19.35 -6.40
CA ALA A 431 -4.18 20.36 -7.13
C ALA A 431 -4.09 19.97 -8.62
N ASP A 432 -3.99 20.96 -9.49
CA ASP A 432 -4.02 20.78 -10.95
C ASP A 432 -2.65 20.92 -11.63
N THR A 433 -1.60 21.22 -10.85
CA THR A 433 -0.26 21.50 -11.40
C THR A 433 0.48 20.25 -11.84
N CYS A 434 0.04 19.08 -11.42
CA CYS A 434 0.60 17.75 -11.74
C CYS A 434 2.07 17.54 -11.32
N ASP A 435 2.68 18.47 -10.61
CA ASP A 435 4.10 18.52 -10.25
C ASP A 435 4.38 18.27 -8.75
N ALA A 436 5.63 18.38 -8.32
CA ALA A 436 6.02 18.20 -6.94
C ALA A 436 5.40 19.26 -6.01
N PHE A 437 5.21 20.49 -6.51
CA PHE A 437 4.55 21.56 -5.75
C PHE A 437 3.09 21.20 -5.45
N GLY A 438 2.32 20.79 -6.47
CA GLY A 438 0.92 20.41 -6.29
C GLY A 438 0.75 19.24 -5.32
N ARG A 439 1.63 18.24 -5.38
CA ARG A 439 1.61 17.13 -4.42
C ARG A 439 1.91 17.57 -2.99
N THR A 440 2.81 18.56 -2.81
CA THR A 440 3.09 19.15 -1.50
C THR A 440 1.92 20.00 -1.01
N ALA A 441 1.30 20.79 -1.88
CA ALA A 441 0.12 21.58 -1.56
C ALA A 441 -1.06 20.73 -1.10
N VAL A 442 -1.31 19.58 -1.75
CA VAL A 442 -2.32 18.59 -1.32
C VAL A 442 -2.01 18.10 0.10
N ARG A 443 -0.77 17.73 0.41
CA ARG A 443 -0.40 17.27 1.76
C ARG A 443 -0.54 18.36 2.82
N ILE A 444 -0.20 19.61 2.49
CA ILE A 444 -0.41 20.73 3.40
C ILE A 444 -1.90 20.90 3.71
N GLN A 445 -2.76 20.85 2.69
CA GLN A 445 -4.20 20.94 2.91
C GLN A 445 -4.71 19.77 3.75
N GLU A 446 -4.27 18.55 3.46
CA GLU A 446 -4.67 17.36 4.22
C GLU A 446 -4.21 17.39 5.68
N VAL A 447 -3.15 18.13 6.04
CA VAL A 447 -2.81 18.35 7.46
C VAL A 447 -3.91 19.16 8.16
N TYR A 448 -4.42 20.21 7.52
CA TYR A 448 -5.53 20.99 8.08
C TYR A 448 -6.82 20.19 8.13
N ASP A 449 -7.14 19.48 7.06
CA ASP A 449 -8.33 18.61 6.97
C ASP A 449 -8.30 17.52 8.05
N SER A 450 -7.14 16.92 8.31
CA SER A 450 -6.96 15.93 9.39
C SER A 450 -7.23 16.51 10.77
N ILE A 451 -6.80 17.74 11.03
CA ILE A 451 -7.08 18.43 12.29
C ILE A 451 -8.58 18.66 12.45
N ASP A 452 -9.27 19.13 11.39
CA ASP A 452 -10.71 19.38 11.40
C ASP A 452 -11.50 18.06 11.55
N MET A 453 -11.06 16.98 10.90
CA MET A 453 -11.66 15.65 11.05
C MET A 453 -11.49 15.11 12.47
N ILE A 454 -10.29 15.24 13.07
CA ILE A 454 -10.05 14.79 14.45
C ILE A 454 -10.96 15.55 15.41
N GLU A 455 -11.08 16.87 15.28
CA GLU A 455 -11.95 17.70 16.10
C GLU A 455 -13.41 17.26 15.97
N THR A 456 -13.92 17.18 14.74
CA THR A 456 -15.30 16.76 14.43
C THR A 456 -15.60 15.36 14.99
N MET A 457 -14.72 14.41 14.75
CA MET A 457 -14.91 13.04 15.23
C MET A 457 -14.80 12.92 16.76
N LEU A 458 -13.97 13.71 17.42
CA LEU A 458 -13.92 13.77 18.89
C LEU A 458 -15.21 14.35 19.47
N GLU A 459 -15.82 15.34 18.82
CA GLU A 459 -17.07 15.94 19.24
C GLU A 459 -18.24 14.98 19.09
N ASN A 460 -18.34 14.31 17.93
CA ASN A 460 -19.43 13.43 17.56
C ASN A 460 -19.28 11.98 18.09
N CYS A 461 -18.11 11.62 18.66
CA CYS A 461 -17.83 10.26 19.12
C CYS A 461 -18.86 9.79 20.16
N PRO A 462 -19.66 8.75 19.85
CA PRO A 462 -20.69 8.26 20.74
C PRO A 462 -20.10 7.56 21.97
N SER A 463 -20.88 7.50 23.05
CA SER A 463 -20.58 6.61 24.18
C SER A 463 -20.95 5.17 23.83
N GLY A 464 -20.27 4.20 24.46
CA GLY A 464 -20.59 2.79 24.26
C GLY A 464 -19.38 1.87 24.34
N PRO A 465 -19.55 0.59 24.00
CA PRO A 465 -18.45 -0.37 23.96
C PRO A 465 -17.45 -0.03 22.85
N ILE A 466 -16.22 -0.51 23.02
CA ILE A 466 -15.12 -0.34 22.05
C ILE A 466 -14.71 -1.67 21.37
N LEU A 467 -15.35 -2.76 21.75
CA LEU A 467 -15.04 -4.09 21.22
C LEU A 467 -16.30 -4.96 21.23
N THR A 468 -16.48 -5.75 20.18
CA THR A 468 -17.41 -6.89 20.14
C THR A 468 -16.64 -8.18 20.02
N THR A 469 -17.10 -9.22 20.75
CA THR A 469 -16.53 -10.57 20.73
C THR A 469 -17.56 -11.63 20.37
N ASP A 470 -18.81 -11.20 20.16
CA ASP A 470 -19.93 -12.10 19.86
C ASP A 470 -20.11 -12.22 18.33
N TRP A 471 -19.40 -13.20 17.76
CA TRP A 471 -19.51 -13.55 16.35
C TRP A 471 -19.05 -14.98 16.08
N GLU A 472 -19.59 -15.57 15.02
CA GLU A 472 -19.29 -16.94 14.60
C GLU A 472 -18.28 -16.97 13.45
N TYR A 473 -17.26 -17.82 13.60
CA TYR A 473 -16.25 -18.03 12.60
C TYR A 473 -16.75 -18.90 11.44
N THR A 474 -16.73 -18.35 10.23
CA THR A 474 -17.08 -19.09 9.01
C THR A 474 -15.85 -19.18 8.09
N PRO A 475 -15.27 -20.37 7.84
CA PRO A 475 -14.13 -20.53 6.96
C PRO A 475 -14.46 -20.25 5.48
N HIS A 476 -13.43 -19.92 4.71
CA HIS A 476 -13.45 -19.68 3.26
C HIS A 476 -14.30 -18.51 2.78
N LYS A 477 -14.82 -17.69 3.69
CA LYS A 477 -15.32 -16.36 3.34
C LYS A 477 -14.18 -15.38 3.17
N TYR A 478 -14.34 -14.44 2.25
CA TYR A 478 -13.38 -13.39 1.99
C TYR A 478 -14.06 -12.05 1.76
N ALA A 479 -13.33 -10.99 2.05
CA ALA A 479 -13.75 -9.63 1.72
C ALA A 479 -12.52 -8.71 1.57
N ILE A 480 -12.81 -7.48 1.19
CA ILE A 480 -11.86 -6.38 1.05
C ILE A 480 -12.07 -5.43 2.23
N GLY A 481 -10.97 -5.03 2.87
CA GLY A 481 -10.92 -3.84 3.70
C GLY A 481 -10.02 -2.81 3.04
N ALA A 482 -10.41 -1.55 3.10
CA ALA A 482 -9.70 -0.48 2.45
C ALA A 482 -9.65 0.76 3.33
N THR A 483 -8.48 1.37 3.41
CA THR A 483 -8.27 2.64 4.12
C THR A 483 -7.57 3.65 3.22
N GLU A 484 -7.75 4.92 3.50
CA GLU A 484 -6.90 5.95 2.92
C GLU A 484 -5.69 6.17 3.84
N ALA A 485 -4.60 5.47 3.56
CA ALA A 485 -3.32 5.74 4.23
C ALA A 485 -2.77 7.12 3.80
N PRO A 486 -1.80 7.72 4.51
CA PRO A 486 -1.25 9.03 4.12
C PRO A 486 -0.73 9.11 2.68
N ARG A 487 -0.32 7.98 2.11
CA ARG A 487 0.18 7.84 0.74
C ARG A 487 -0.89 7.48 -0.27
N GLY A 488 -2.11 7.24 0.20
CA GLY A 488 -3.26 6.86 -0.62
C GLY A 488 -3.90 5.54 -0.20
N GLU A 489 -4.76 5.04 -1.06
CA GLU A 489 -5.54 3.83 -0.86
C GLU A 489 -4.67 2.61 -0.52
N ASP A 490 -4.90 2.03 0.65
CA ASP A 490 -4.33 0.78 1.14
C ASP A 490 -5.43 -0.28 1.19
N VAL A 491 -5.22 -1.40 0.49
CA VAL A 491 -6.25 -2.43 0.32
C VAL A 491 -5.75 -3.78 0.78
N HIS A 492 -6.48 -4.38 1.70
CA HIS A 492 -6.28 -5.74 2.15
C HIS A 492 -7.43 -6.64 1.68
N TRP A 493 -7.08 -7.76 1.08
CA TRP A 493 -8.00 -8.83 0.78
C TRP A 493 -7.66 -10.03 1.67
N ALA A 494 -8.64 -10.55 2.41
CA ALA A 494 -8.43 -11.65 3.33
C ALA A 494 -9.48 -12.74 3.12
N MET A 495 -9.02 -13.98 2.91
CA MET A 495 -9.82 -15.20 2.95
C MET A 495 -9.42 -15.99 4.18
N LEU A 496 -10.37 -16.27 5.05
CA LEU A 496 -10.14 -17.09 6.23
C LEU A 496 -10.16 -18.59 5.85
N GLY A 497 -9.35 -19.38 6.54
CA GLY A 497 -9.21 -20.80 6.31
C GLY A 497 -9.79 -21.64 7.46
N ASN A 498 -9.46 -22.90 7.49
CA ASN A 498 -9.77 -23.76 8.62
C ASN A 498 -8.87 -23.45 9.83
N ASN A 499 -9.30 -23.86 11.04
CA ASN A 499 -8.51 -23.78 12.27
C ASN A 499 -8.04 -22.35 12.61
N GLN A 500 -8.89 -21.36 12.39
CA GLN A 500 -8.62 -19.95 12.71
C GLN A 500 -7.37 -19.36 12.03
N LYS A 501 -6.97 -19.88 10.86
CA LYS A 501 -5.85 -19.37 10.08
C LYS A 501 -6.34 -18.57 8.87
N CYS A 502 -5.50 -17.67 8.37
CA CYS A 502 -5.71 -17.09 7.06
C CYS A 502 -5.45 -18.15 5.97
N TYR A 503 -6.42 -18.37 5.08
CA TYR A 503 -6.20 -19.16 3.88
C TYR A 503 -5.34 -18.37 2.89
N ARG A 504 -5.69 -17.11 2.66
CA ARG A 504 -4.94 -16.18 1.82
C ARG A 504 -5.10 -14.75 2.37
N TRP A 505 -4.00 -14.05 2.49
CA TRP A 505 -3.96 -12.63 2.77
C TRP A 505 -3.16 -11.90 1.70
N ARG A 506 -3.75 -10.89 1.10
CA ARG A 506 -3.09 -9.97 0.18
C ARG A 506 -3.12 -8.59 0.81
N ALA A 507 -1.96 -8.07 1.18
CA ALA A 507 -1.77 -6.70 1.61
C ALA A 507 -1.18 -5.88 0.45
N LYS A 508 -1.91 -4.87 -0.02
CA LYS A 508 -1.44 -3.98 -1.08
C LYS A 508 -1.42 -2.55 -0.57
N ALA A 509 -0.24 -2.03 -0.33
CA ALA A 509 -0.02 -0.66 0.11
C ALA A 509 -0.17 0.36 -1.02
N ALA A 510 -0.46 1.62 -0.64
CA ALA A 510 -0.59 2.73 -1.57
C ALA A 510 0.63 2.89 -2.50
N THR A 511 1.84 2.85 -1.96
CA THR A 511 3.08 3.05 -2.71
C THR A 511 3.29 1.99 -3.81
N TYR A 512 2.76 0.77 -3.63
CA TYR A 512 2.80 -0.26 -4.67
C TYR A 512 2.13 0.20 -5.98
N SER A 513 1.00 0.92 -5.89
CA SER A 513 0.33 1.51 -7.05
C SER A 513 1.04 2.75 -7.60
N ASN A 514 1.82 3.44 -6.76
CA ASN A 514 2.46 4.70 -7.11
C ASN A 514 3.78 4.51 -7.89
N TRP A 515 4.51 3.44 -7.65
CA TRP A 515 5.78 3.18 -8.30
C TRP A 515 5.72 3.13 -9.83
N PRO A 516 4.74 2.49 -10.49
CA PRO A 516 4.75 2.36 -11.95
C PRO A 516 4.81 3.67 -12.73
N VAL A 517 4.34 4.80 -12.15
CA VAL A 517 4.35 6.10 -12.82
C VAL A 517 5.68 6.86 -12.67
N LEU A 518 6.56 6.46 -11.75
CA LEU A 518 7.80 7.18 -11.46
C LEU A 518 8.70 7.34 -12.71
N ARG A 519 8.77 6.33 -13.57
CA ARG A 519 9.51 6.39 -14.83
C ARG A 519 9.09 7.58 -15.71
N TYR A 520 7.82 7.86 -15.76
CA TYR A 520 7.26 8.98 -16.54
C TYR A 520 7.54 10.32 -15.88
N MET A 521 7.53 10.37 -14.54
CA MET A 521 7.82 11.58 -13.79
C MET A 521 9.29 12.02 -13.89
N PHE A 522 10.23 11.10 -14.14
CA PHE A 522 11.63 11.44 -14.34
C PHE A 522 11.92 12.12 -15.69
N ARG A 523 11.19 11.76 -16.73
CA ARG A 523 11.48 12.21 -18.10
C ARG A 523 11.41 13.72 -18.24
N GLY A 524 12.46 14.30 -18.87
CA GLY A 524 12.57 15.74 -19.11
C GLY A 524 13.10 16.56 -17.93
N ASN A 525 13.31 15.96 -16.77
CA ASN A 525 13.92 16.61 -15.61
C ASN A 525 15.44 16.38 -15.58
N THR A 526 16.14 17.06 -14.68
CA THR A 526 17.59 16.89 -14.52
C THR A 526 17.93 15.83 -13.46
N VAL A 527 19.15 15.32 -13.48
CA VAL A 527 19.64 14.40 -12.45
C VAL A 527 19.54 15.01 -11.05
N GLY A 528 19.75 16.34 -10.93
CA GLY A 528 19.64 17.06 -9.66
C GLY A 528 18.22 17.08 -9.07
N ASP A 529 17.19 16.86 -9.88
CA ASP A 529 15.79 16.82 -9.45
C ASP A 529 15.35 15.42 -9.00
N ALA A 530 16.16 14.39 -9.28
CA ALA A 530 15.75 12.99 -9.08
C ALA A 530 15.35 12.68 -7.63
N ALA A 531 16.07 13.20 -6.64
CA ALA A 531 15.76 13.01 -5.23
C ALA A 531 14.40 13.62 -4.85
N LEU A 532 14.13 14.85 -5.33
CA LEU A 532 12.86 15.53 -5.10
C LEU A 532 11.69 14.79 -5.78
N ILE A 533 11.90 14.30 -7.01
CA ILE A 533 10.87 13.55 -7.75
C ILE A 533 10.48 12.29 -6.97
N VAL A 534 11.47 11.49 -6.54
CA VAL A 534 11.23 10.30 -5.70
C VAL A 534 10.56 10.70 -4.39
N GLY A 535 11.09 11.70 -3.68
CA GLY A 535 10.54 12.19 -2.41
C GLY A 535 9.12 12.70 -2.52
N SER A 536 8.76 13.34 -3.66
CA SER A 536 7.40 13.84 -3.89
C SER A 536 6.35 12.74 -4.06
N LEU A 537 6.76 11.54 -4.51
CA LEU A 537 5.92 10.34 -4.52
C LEU A 537 5.63 9.86 -3.10
N ASP A 538 6.48 10.22 -2.13
CA ASP A 538 6.41 9.77 -0.73
C ASP A 538 6.55 8.24 -0.63
N PRO A 539 7.66 7.66 -1.13
CA PRO A 539 7.77 6.22 -1.23
C PRO A 539 7.92 5.57 0.15
N CYS A 540 7.22 4.45 0.34
CA CYS A 540 7.46 3.56 1.46
C CYS A 540 7.87 2.18 0.91
N TYR A 541 9.15 1.91 0.94
CA TYR A 541 9.72 0.64 0.46
C TYR A 541 9.30 -0.50 1.38
N SER A 542 9.26 -0.28 2.69
CA SER A 542 8.78 -1.26 3.67
C SER A 542 7.37 -1.74 3.40
N CYS A 543 6.49 -0.87 2.90
CA CYS A 543 5.14 -1.23 2.46
C CYS A 543 5.16 -1.99 1.14
N THR A 544 6.04 -1.60 0.21
CA THR A 544 6.18 -2.22 -1.11
C THR A 544 6.92 -3.53 -1.02
N ASP A 545 8.00 -3.54 -0.24
CA ASP A 545 9.04 -4.57 -0.18
C ASP A 545 8.96 -5.41 1.10
N ARG A 546 9.77 -6.52 1.11
CA ARG A 546 9.79 -7.49 2.22
C ARG A 546 11.16 -8.23 2.31
N VAL A 547 12.05 -7.83 3.19
CA VAL A 547 13.54 -7.91 3.30
C VAL A 547 14.32 -9.10 2.72
N THR A 548 15.46 -8.77 2.03
CA THR A 548 16.66 -9.61 1.85
C THR A 548 17.92 -8.74 2.03
N VAL A 549 19.02 -9.26 2.60
CA VAL A 549 20.30 -8.55 2.72
C VAL A 549 21.20 -8.88 1.52
N THR A 550 21.72 -7.84 0.84
CA THR A 550 22.60 -7.95 -0.32
C THR A 550 24.03 -7.60 0.06
N ASP A 551 25.02 -8.45 -0.26
CA ASP A 551 26.43 -8.11 -0.19
C ASP A 551 26.85 -7.36 -1.46
N VAL A 552 26.93 -6.04 -1.36
CA VAL A 552 27.29 -5.15 -2.48
C VAL A 552 28.74 -5.34 -2.94
N ALA A 553 29.65 -5.72 -2.04
CA ALA A 553 31.07 -5.89 -2.34
C ALA A 553 31.33 -7.17 -3.17
N ALA A 554 30.58 -8.22 -2.92
CA ALA A 554 30.70 -9.49 -3.64
C ALA A 554 29.87 -9.56 -4.92
N LYS A 555 29.04 -8.54 -5.23
CA LYS A 555 28.01 -8.56 -6.30
C LYS A 555 27.08 -9.79 -6.21
N ARG A 556 26.84 -10.27 -5.01
CA ARG A 556 25.99 -11.43 -4.72
C ARG A 556 25.02 -11.06 -3.59
N ASP A 557 23.80 -11.50 -3.73
CA ASP A 557 22.82 -11.42 -2.66
C ASP A 557 23.11 -12.55 -1.67
N HIS A 558 23.63 -12.21 -0.50
CA HIS A 558 23.74 -13.14 0.62
C HIS A 558 22.68 -12.82 1.65
N VAL A 559 21.88 -13.80 2.01
CA VAL A 559 21.17 -13.75 3.27
C VAL A 559 22.14 -14.24 4.33
N LEU A 560 22.59 -13.31 5.14
CA LEU A 560 23.35 -13.63 6.32
C LEU A 560 22.42 -14.29 7.32
N ASP A 561 22.80 -15.41 7.89
CA ASP A 561 22.19 -15.90 9.12
C ASP A 561 22.52 -14.92 10.28
N LYS A 562 21.89 -15.12 11.43
CA LYS A 562 22.07 -14.25 12.58
C LYS A 562 23.55 -14.10 12.96
N GLU A 563 24.30 -15.17 12.94
CA GLU A 563 25.73 -15.21 13.29
C GLU A 563 26.60 -14.51 12.25
N GLN A 564 26.33 -14.70 10.96
CA GLN A 564 27.02 -14.01 9.86
C GLN A 564 26.71 -12.51 9.87
N PHE A 565 25.47 -12.11 10.18
CA PHE A 565 25.09 -10.71 10.32
C PHE A 565 25.81 -10.05 11.51
N GLU A 566 25.86 -10.70 12.66
CA GLU A 566 26.58 -10.22 13.84
C GLU A 566 28.09 -10.10 13.59
N ASN A 567 28.69 -11.03 12.88
CA ASN A 567 30.11 -11.00 12.52
C ASN A 567 30.44 -9.86 11.55
N VAL A 568 29.61 -9.60 10.54
CA VAL A 568 29.78 -8.45 9.62
C VAL A 568 29.70 -7.11 10.36
N TRP A 569 28.83 -7.01 11.37
CA TRP A 569 28.73 -5.81 12.20
C TRP A 569 29.93 -5.64 13.13
N ARG A 570 30.44 -6.72 13.74
CA ARG A 570 31.63 -6.68 14.60
C ARG A 570 32.87 -6.24 13.82
N ASP A 571 33.07 -6.75 12.61
CA ASP A 571 34.25 -6.45 11.79
C ASP A 571 34.25 -5.03 11.20
N LYS A 572 33.11 -4.37 11.10
CA LYS A 572 32.98 -3.03 10.48
C LYS A 572 32.67 -1.90 11.46
N SER A 573 32.53 -2.18 12.74
CA SER A 573 32.28 -1.15 13.75
C SER A 573 33.60 -0.53 14.25
N PRO A 574 33.86 0.76 14.03
CA PRO A 574 35.03 1.45 14.61
C PRO A 574 34.96 1.58 16.13
N LEU A 575 33.88 1.16 16.77
CA LEU A 575 33.61 1.25 18.21
C LEU A 575 33.77 -0.07 18.97
N ALA A 576 34.19 -1.15 18.31
CA ALA A 576 34.56 -2.39 18.98
C ALA A 576 35.95 -2.27 19.64
N GLY A 577 36.11 -1.32 20.55
CA GLY A 577 37.16 -1.33 21.54
C GLY A 577 36.84 -2.42 22.56
N GLU A 578 37.86 -3.19 22.92
CA GLU A 578 37.82 -4.29 23.90
C GLU A 578 37.01 -3.93 25.15
N GLY A 579 35.98 -4.69 25.46
CA GLY A 579 35.38 -4.80 26.79
C GLY A 579 34.01 -4.21 26.98
N THR A 580 32.98 -4.86 26.47
CA THR A 580 31.71 -5.04 27.19
C THR A 580 30.97 -6.24 26.56
N MET A 581 31.08 -7.39 27.19
CA MET A 581 30.23 -8.54 26.92
C MET A 581 28.81 -8.22 27.40
N ALA A 582 27.87 -8.05 26.48
CA ALA A 582 26.46 -8.20 26.81
C ALA A 582 26.18 -9.69 27.08
N ALA A 583 25.60 -9.99 28.22
CA ALA A 583 25.20 -11.35 28.59
C ALA A 583 24.24 -11.94 27.54
N PRO A 584 24.30 -13.24 27.26
CA PRO A 584 23.35 -13.89 26.36
C PRO A 584 21.95 -13.81 26.96
N LEU A 585 20.98 -13.43 26.12
CA LEU A 585 19.55 -13.52 26.46
C LEU A 585 19.19 -15.02 26.52
N ASP A 586 18.62 -15.42 27.63
CA ASP A 586 18.14 -16.78 27.84
C ASP A 586 17.13 -17.22 26.78
N GLU A 587 17.35 -18.37 26.18
CA GLU A 587 16.51 -18.96 25.12
C GLU A 587 15.11 -19.44 25.59
N GLU A 588 14.76 -19.28 26.87
CA GLU A 588 13.49 -19.75 27.42
C GLU A 588 12.35 -18.71 27.46
N ALA A 589 12.53 -17.52 26.88
CA ALA A 589 11.55 -16.42 26.95
C ALA A 589 10.98 -15.98 25.58
N LEU A 590 10.96 -16.86 24.57
CA LEU A 590 10.28 -16.57 23.27
C LEU A 590 9.28 -17.66 22.90
#